data_cf9af3e8149996ff729e1f29eef56388
#
_entry.id   cf9af3e8149996ff729e1f29eef56388
#
_cell.length_a   1.000
_cell.length_b   1.000
_cell.length_c   1.000
_cell.angle_alpha   90.00
_cell.angle_beta   90.00
_cell.angle_gamma   90.00
#
_symmetry.space_group_name_H-M   'P 1'
#
loop_
_entity.id
_entity.type
_entity.pdbx_description
1 polymer ?
#
loop_
_entity_poly.entity_id
_entity_poly.type
_entity_poly.pdbx_seq_one_letter_code
_entity_poly.pdbx_strand_id
1 'polypeptide(L)'
;YVMFVMDKMDTTILNKDKLEVYKDTGDYTNIALFGLDSRDGKLDGGVQSDCIMICSIDNKTNEIKLVSVYRDTLLKVTQEKYGKANSAYNIGGPSEAIALLNRNLDMDIEKYISVNFNALADVVDALGGIDIDMTEEEVYWTNGYSVETSEVVGRETKDLSGAGVHTLDGVQAVS
;
A
#
# COMPACT_ATOMS: atom_id res chain seq x y z
N TYR A 1 -20.33 6.65 10.67
CA TYR A 1 -19.30 5.66 10.31
C TYR A 1 -18.12 6.33 9.62
N VAL A 2 -18.34 7.16 8.60
CA VAL A 2 -17.27 7.87 7.86
C VAL A 2 -16.44 8.78 8.79
N MET A 3 -17.06 9.53 9.69
CA MET A 3 -16.32 10.38 10.66
C MET A 3 -15.41 9.56 11.60
N PHE A 4 -15.84 8.40 12.02
CA PHE A 4 -15.04 7.52 12.91
C PHE A 4 -13.82 6.94 12.22
N VAL A 5 -13.91 6.67 10.91
CA VAL A 5 -12.77 6.19 10.11
C VAL A 5 -11.79 7.35 9.85
N MET A 6 -12.28 8.56 9.57
CA MET A 6 -11.42 9.72 9.32
C MET A 6 -10.61 10.15 10.57
N ASP A 7 -11.12 9.95 11.78
CA ASP A 7 -10.39 10.23 13.02
C ASP A 7 -9.18 9.28 13.25
N LYS A 8 -9.12 8.17 12.54
CA LYS A 8 -8.01 7.20 12.59
C LYS A 8 -6.99 7.37 11.45
N MET A 9 -7.22 8.29 10.54
CA MET A 9 -6.34 8.54 9.39
C MET A 9 -5.47 9.77 9.66
N ASP A 10 -4.16 9.57 9.66
CA ASP A 10 -3.21 10.68 9.64
C ASP A 10 -3.23 11.34 8.28
N THR A 11 -3.38 12.66 8.25
CA THR A 11 -3.37 13.44 7.00
C THR A 11 -2.13 14.29 6.93
N THR A 12 -1.34 14.09 5.88
CA THR A 12 -0.14 14.88 5.60
C THR A 12 -0.38 15.76 4.38
N ILE A 13 -0.11 17.06 4.52
CA ILE A 13 -0.16 18.00 3.40
C ILE A 13 1.16 17.93 2.64
N LEU A 14 1.09 17.49 1.39
CA LEU A 14 2.25 17.42 0.51
C LEU A 14 2.58 18.81 -0.06
N ASN A 15 3.88 19.10 -0.19
CA ASN A 15 4.33 20.25 -0.96
C ASN A 15 4.30 19.92 -2.45
N LYS A 16 3.34 20.47 -3.18
CA LYS A 16 3.11 20.19 -4.60
C LYS A 16 4.32 20.50 -5.48
N ASP A 17 5.13 21.50 -5.13
CA ASP A 17 6.34 21.85 -5.89
C ASP A 17 7.40 20.74 -5.90
N LYS A 18 7.32 19.81 -4.96
CA LYS A 18 8.23 18.66 -4.86
C LYS A 18 7.74 17.41 -5.58
N LEU A 19 6.50 17.38 -6.03
CA LEU A 19 5.88 16.17 -6.59
C LEU A 19 6.26 15.90 -8.04
N GLU A 20 6.95 16.85 -8.70
CA GLU A 20 7.41 16.73 -10.10
C GLU A 20 6.29 16.30 -11.06
N VAL A 21 5.13 16.89 -10.90
CA VAL A 21 3.98 16.66 -11.77
C VAL A 21 4.36 16.99 -13.21
N TYR A 22 4.36 16.00 -14.08
CA TYR A 22 4.83 16.15 -15.45
C TYR A 22 3.74 16.71 -16.36
N LYS A 23 2.55 16.16 -16.29
CA LYS A 23 1.46 16.49 -17.19
C LYS A 23 0.13 16.23 -16.52
N ASP A 24 -0.82 17.13 -16.76
CA ASP A 24 -2.22 16.86 -16.44
C ASP A 24 -2.71 15.71 -17.34
N THR A 25 -3.12 14.60 -16.73
CA THR A 25 -3.70 13.43 -17.41
C THR A 25 -5.17 13.66 -17.77
N GLY A 26 -5.71 14.85 -17.49
CA GLY A 26 -7.03 15.30 -17.93
C GLY A 26 -8.16 14.67 -17.11
N ASP A 27 -8.93 13.78 -17.73
CA ASP A 27 -10.16 13.23 -17.14
C ASP A 27 -9.92 12.11 -16.10
N TYR A 28 -8.67 11.89 -15.66
CA TYR A 28 -8.32 10.88 -14.67
C TYR A 28 -7.94 11.49 -13.32
N THR A 29 -8.28 10.79 -12.26
CA THR A 29 -7.74 11.04 -10.91
C THR A 29 -6.76 9.93 -10.57
N ASN A 30 -5.48 10.29 -10.40
CA ASN A 30 -4.40 9.36 -10.10
C ASN A 30 -4.01 9.45 -8.62
N ILE A 31 -4.00 8.30 -7.93
CA ILE A 31 -3.68 8.19 -6.50
C ILE A 31 -2.59 7.13 -6.35
N ALA A 32 -1.49 7.47 -5.67
CA ALA A 32 -0.48 6.48 -5.31
C ALA A 32 -0.90 5.71 -4.06
N LEU A 33 -0.70 4.39 -4.09
CA LEU A 33 -0.95 3.50 -2.96
C LEU A 33 0.37 2.86 -2.56
N PHE A 34 0.74 2.98 -1.28
CA PHE A 34 1.98 2.44 -0.74
C PHE A 34 1.69 1.49 0.42
N GLY A 35 2.17 0.24 0.30
CA GLY A 35 2.27 -0.70 1.41
C GLY A 35 3.65 -0.62 2.02
N LEU A 36 3.74 -0.31 3.31
CA LEU A 36 4.98 -0.03 4.01
C LEU A 36 5.34 -1.18 4.95
N ASP A 37 6.59 -1.66 4.88
CA ASP A 37 7.14 -2.55 5.89
C ASP A 37 7.53 -1.75 7.14
N SER A 38 6.51 -1.35 7.90
CA SER A 38 6.66 -0.61 9.15
C SER A 38 5.98 -1.37 10.28
N ARG A 39 6.80 -1.96 11.15
CA ARG A 39 6.34 -2.69 12.35
C ARG A 39 6.17 -1.76 13.57
N ASP A 40 6.80 -0.59 13.54
CA ASP A 40 6.78 0.41 14.62
C ASP A 40 5.77 1.55 14.41
N GLY A 41 4.93 1.43 13.38
CA GLY A 41 3.89 2.41 13.05
C GLY A 41 4.36 3.68 12.34
N LYS A 42 5.65 3.79 11.99
CA LYS A 42 6.14 4.95 11.24
C LYS A 42 5.68 4.92 9.79
N LEU A 43 5.14 6.03 9.32
CA LEU A 43 4.65 6.19 7.94
C LEU A 43 5.36 7.33 7.17
N ASP A 44 6.24 8.09 7.81
CA ASP A 44 6.77 9.36 7.28
C ASP A 44 8.08 9.25 6.51
N GLY A 45 8.71 8.09 6.47
CA GLY A 45 10.00 7.88 5.80
C GLY A 45 10.94 7.05 6.68
N GLY A 46 12.10 6.69 6.11
CA GLY A 46 13.01 5.73 6.75
C GLY A 46 12.54 4.28 6.66
N VAL A 47 11.40 4.04 6.00
CA VAL A 47 10.82 2.72 5.70
C VAL A 47 10.76 2.51 4.19
N GLN A 48 10.74 1.27 3.75
CA GLN A 48 10.60 0.93 2.33
C GLN A 48 9.13 0.69 1.99
N SER A 49 8.75 1.02 0.76
CA SER A 49 7.44 0.68 0.22
C SER A 49 7.53 -0.64 -0.55
N ASP A 50 7.08 -1.71 0.08
CA ASP A 50 7.14 -3.05 -0.53
C ASP A 50 6.00 -3.31 -1.50
N CYS A 51 4.91 -2.57 -1.37
CA CYS A 51 3.86 -2.48 -2.36
C CYS A 51 3.79 -1.05 -2.90
N ILE A 52 3.82 -0.92 -4.23
CA ILE A 52 3.69 0.37 -4.92
C ILE A 52 2.64 0.18 -6.02
N MET A 53 1.53 0.91 -5.93
CA MET A 53 0.47 0.84 -6.92
C MET A 53 -0.01 2.24 -7.29
N ILE A 54 -0.56 2.35 -8.49
CA ILE A 54 -1.26 3.54 -8.96
C ILE A 54 -2.73 3.17 -9.17
N CYS A 55 -3.61 3.85 -8.48
CA CYS A 55 -5.05 3.80 -8.70
C CYS A 55 -5.43 4.94 -9.62
N SER A 56 -5.83 4.63 -10.86
CA SER A 56 -6.27 5.60 -11.86
C SER A 56 -7.78 5.48 -12.06
N ILE A 57 -8.49 6.55 -11.78
CA ILE A 57 -9.95 6.62 -11.84
C ILE A 57 -10.35 7.50 -13.02
N ASP A 58 -11.07 6.94 -14.00
CA ASP A 58 -11.68 7.71 -15.06
C ASP A 58 -12.87 8.52 -14.49
N ASN A 59 -12.76 9.83 -14.50
CA ASN A 59 -13.76 10.71 -13.90
C ASN A 59 -15.10 10.77 -14.69
N LYS A 60 -15.13 10.23 -15.92
CA LYS A 60 -16.35 10.15 -16.74
C LYS A 60 -17.09 8.84 -16.56
N THR A 61 -16.35 7.74 -16.55
CA THR A 61 -16.94 6.39 -16.53
C THR A 61 -16.94 5.77 -15.15
N ASN A 62 -16.17 6.32 -14.19
CA ASN A 62 -15.83 5.75 -12.87
C ASN A 62 -15.10 4.39 -12.98
N GLU A 63 -14.52 4.07 -14.13
CA GLU A 63 -13.67 2.90 -14.28
C GLU A 63 -12.39 3.08 -13.45
N ILE A 64 -12.01 2.06 -12.69
CA ILE A 64 -10.82 2.05 -11.87
C ILE A 64 -9.80 1.11 -12.47
N LYS A 65 -8.57 1.59 -12.68
CA LYS A 65 -7.41 0.79 -13.09
C LYS A 65 -6.37 0.78 -11.99
N LEU A 66 -5.90 -0.41 -11.62
CA LEU A 66 -4.80 -0.58 -10.69
C LEU A 66 -3.56 -1.03 -11.46
N VAL A 67 -2.47 -0.29 -11.30
CA VAL A 67 -1.18 -0.58 -11.91
C VAL A 67 -0.15 -0.81 -10.81
N SER A 68 0.43 -2.00 -10.75
CA SER A 68 1.52 -2.32 -9.82
C SER A 68 2.87 -1.92 -10.41
N VAL A 69 3.68 -1.26 -9.61
CA VAL A 69 5.09 -0.97 -9.91
C VAL A 69 5.94 -1.88 -9.01
N TYR A 70 6.69 -2.82 -9.61
CA TYR A 70 7.52 -3.71 -8.81
C TYR A 70 8.55 -2.94 -8.01
N ARG A 71 8.67 -3.25 -6.72
CA ARG A 71 9.53 -2.54 -5.76
C ARG A 71 11.00 -2.50 -6.17
N ASP A 72 11.47 -3.52 -6.88
CA ASP A 72 12.85 -3.65 -7.35
C ASP A 72 13.10 -3.04 -8.74
N THR A 73 12.08 -2.43 -9.36
CA THR A 73 12.23 -1.77 -10.66
C THR A 73 13.28 -0.68 -10.58
N LEU A 74 14.24 -0.70 -11.51
CA LEU A 74 15.29 0.32 -11.61
C LEU A 74 14.71 1.60 -12.22
N LEU A 75 14.47 2.59 -11.39
CA LEU A 75 13.93 3.89 -11.77
C LEU A 75 14.84 5.03 -11.34
N LYS A 76 14.62 6.22 -11.88
CA LYS A 76 15.28 7.45 -11.46
C LYS A 76 14.71 7.88 -10.11
N VAL A 77 15.36 7.47 -9.00
CA VAL A 77 14.86 7.68 -7.63
C VAL A 77 15.06 9.12 -7.14
N THR A 78 16.06 9.83 -7.67
CA THR A 78 16.22 11.28 -7.52
C THR A 78 16.57 11.86 -8.88
N GLN A 79 16.67 13.19 -9.01
CA GLN A 79 17.09 13.84 -10.27
C GLN A 79 18.45 13.34 -10.80
N GLU A 80 19.32 12.84 -9.92
CA GLU A 80 20.69 12.48 -10.25
C GLU A 80 21.00 10.98 -10.12
N LYS A 81 20.08 10.19 -9.49
CA LYS A 81 20.37 8.82 -9.10
C LYS A 81 19.28 7.83 -9.56
N TYR A 82 19.73 6.70 -10.12
CA TYR A 82 18.88 5.53 -10.35
C TYR A 82 19.01 4.55 -9.17
N GLY A 83 17.94 3.85 -8.88
CA GLY A 83 17.87 2.84 -7.82
C GLY A 83 16.57 2.07 -7.86
N LYS A 84 16.35 1.20 -6.87
CA LYS A 84 15.11 0.47 -6.72
C LYS A 84 13.96 1.43 -6.39
N ALA A 85 12.80 1.22 -7.00
CA ALA A 85 11.62 2.07 -6.81
C ALA A 85 11.25 2.26 -5.34
N ASN A 86 11.31 1.19 -4.53
CA ASN A 86 10.98 1.23 -3.11
C ASN A 86 11.90 2.11 -2.26
N SER A 87 13.13 2.40 -2.74
CA SER A 87 14.08 3.25 -2.01
C SER A 87 13.67 4.72 -1.96
N ALA A 88 12.81 5.18 -2.88
CA ALA A 88 12.36 6.57 -2.90
C ALA A 88 11.56 6.93 -1.64
N TYR A 89 10.71 6.02 -1.15
CA TYR A 89 9.98 6.25 0.10
C TYR A 89 10.91 6.37 1.31
N ASN A 90 11.98 5.57 1.36
CA ASN A 90 13.00 5.66 2.41
C ASN A 90 13.76 6.98 2.35
N ILE A 91 14.05 7.51 1.15
CA ILE A 91 14.84 8.73 0.93
C ILE A 91 14.07 9.98 1.34
N GLY A 92 12.81 10.11 0.94
CA GLY A 92 12.05 11.36 1.10
C GLY A 92 10.57 11.17 1.41
N GLY A 93 10.21 9.99 1.92
CA GLY A 93 8.83 9.67 2.29
C GLY A 93 7.88 9.66 1.08
N PRO A 94 6.58 9.90 1.32
CA PRO A 94 5.57 9.86 0.27
C PRO A 94 5.82 10.89 -0.84
N SER A 95 6.40 12.05 -0.52
CA SER A 95 6.69 13.08 -1.52
C SER A 95 7.68 12.61 -2.58
N GLU A 96 8.80 11.98 -2.17
CA GLU A 96 9.79 11.47 -3.12
C GLU A 96 9.30 10.23 -3.86
N ALA A 97 8.51 9.37 -3.19
CA ALA A 97 7.89 8.22 -3.83
C ALA A 97 6.89 8.64 -4.92
N ILE A 98 6.09 9.67 -4.70
CA ILE A 98 5.20 10.25 -5.72
C ILE A 98 6.03 10.90 -6.84
N ALA A 99 7.05 11.71 -6.50
CA ALA A 99 7.92 12.34 -7.48
C ALA A 99 8.61 11.30 -8.37
N LEU A 100 9.02 10.16 -7.80
CA LEU A 100 9.56 9.04 -8.57
C LEU A 100 8.55 8.53 -9.61
N LEU A 101 7.29 8.29 -9.21
CA LEU A 101 6.24 7.81 -10.12
C LEU A 101 5.97 8.84 -11.22
N ASN A 102 5.78 10.10 -10.86
CA ASN A 102 5.54 11.19 -11.81
C ASN A 102 6.69 11.34 -12.80
N ARG A 103 7.92 11.36 -12.33
CA ARG A 103 9.16 11.54 -13.13
C ARG A 103 9.40 10.41 -14.12
N ASN A 104 9.11 9.16 -13.76
CA ASN A 104 9.42 8.01 -14.60
C ASN A 104 8.27 7.53 -15.47
N LEU A 105 7.03 7.90 -15.13
CA LEU A 105 5.83 7.43 -15.81
C LEU A 105 5.01 8.58 -16.43
N ASP A 106 5.55 9.79 -16.43
CA ASP A 106 4.89 11.00 -16.96
C ASP A 106 3.47 11.20 -16.36
N MET A 107 3.37 11.05 -15.02
CA MET A 107 2.09 11.10 -14.30
C MET A 107 1.90 12.46 -13.60
N ASP A 108 0.65 12.69 -13.15
CA ASP A 108 0.19 13.87 -12.41
C ASP A 108 -0.33 13.51 -11.02
N ILE A 109 0.30 12.56 -10.35
CA ILE A 109 -0.11 12.08 -9.04
C ILE A 109 0.15 13.18 -8.00
N GLU A 110 -0.91 13.61 -7.30
CA GLU A 110 -0.85 14.57 -6.20
C GLU A 110 -1.41 14.03 -4.88
N LYS A 111 -1.97 12.82 -4.90
CA LYS A 111 -2.62 12.18 -3.75
C LYS A 111 -2.03 10.80 -3.51
N TYR A 112 -2.01 10.40 -2.24
CA TYR A 112 -1.55 9.06 -1.88
C TYR A 112 -2.32 8.49 -0.69
N ILE A 113 -2.21 7.17 -0.55
CA ILE A 113 -2.59 6.43 0.64
C ILE A 113 -1.41 5.53 0.99
N SER A 114 -0.96 5.58 2.25
CA SER A 114 0.04 4.65 2.77
C SER A 114 -0.60 3.81 3.87
N VAL A 115 -0.35 2.50 3.81
CA VAL A 115 -0.80 1.54 4.81
C VAL A 115 0.38 0.71 5.30
N ASN A 116 0.38 0.40 6.58
CA ASN A 116 1.23 -0.62 7.18
C ASN A 116 0.41 -1.88 7.44
N PHE A 117 1.02 -2.91 8.04
CA PHE A 117 0.34 -4.17 8.36
C PHE A 117 -0.91 -3.95 9.21
N ASN A 118 -0.85 -3.10 10.25
CA ASN A 118 -1.99 -2.83 11.12
C ASN A 118 -3.15 -2.19 10.36
N ALA A 119 -2.86 -1.17 9.54
CA ALA A 119 -3.87 -0.48 8.76
C ALA A 119 -4.50 -1.41 7.71
N LEU A 120 -3.69 -2.28 7.07
CA LEU A 120 -4.21 -3.26 6.11
C LEU A 120 -5.11 -4.29 6.80
N ALA A 121 -4.70 -4.81 7.95
CA ALA A 121 -5.52 -5.71 8.76
C ALA A 121 -6.85 -5.06 9.17
N ASP A 122 -6.82 -3.77 9.59
CA ASP A 122 -8.04 -3.01 9.92
C ASP A 122 -8.98 -2.88 8.71
N VAL A 123 -8.44 -2.67 7.51
CA VAL A 123 -9.24 -2.59 6.27
C VAL A 123 -9.90 -3.93 5.95
N VAL A 124 -9.15 -5.04 6.04
CA VAL A 124 -9.69 -6.39 5.80
C VAL A 124 -10.82 -6.69 6.78
N ASP A 125 -10.60 -6.45 8.07
CA ASP A 125 -11.63 -6.67 9.10
C ASP A 125 -12.87 -5.79 8.89
N ALA A 126 -12.67 -4.53 8.48
CA ALA A 126 -13.78 -3.61 8.18
C ALA A 126 -14.63 -4.05 6.99
N LEU A 127 -14.04 -4.79 6.05
CA LEU A 127 -14.73 -5.40 4.91
C LEU A 127 -15.42 -6.72 5.26
N GLY A 128 -15.16 -7.27 6.45
CA GLY A 128 -15.69 -8.57 6.89
C GLY A 128 -14.84 -9.76 6.44
N GLY A 129 -13.57 -9.51 6.11
CA GLY A 129 -12.62 -10.50 5.61
C GLY A 129 -12.45 -10.47 4.09
N ILE A 130 -11.53 -11.29 3.59
CA ILE A 130 -11.32 -11.53 2.16
C ILE A 130 -11.32 -13.01 1.86
N ASP A 131 -11.97 -13.41 0.77
CA ASP A 131 -12.03 -14.81 0.35
C ASP A 131 -10.82 -15.15 -0.52
N ILE A 132 -10.02 -16.14 -0.08
CA ILE A 132 -8.84 -16.64 -0.80
C ILE A 132 -8.95 -18.16 -0.93
N ASP A 133 -8.74 -18.66 -2.15
CA ASP A 133 -8.61 -20.09 -2.41
C ASP A 133 -7.17 -20.53 -2.14
N MET A 134 -6.99 -21.37 -1.13
CA MET A 134 -5.68 -21.71 -0.57
C MET A 134 -5.41 -23.21 -0.69
N THR A 135 -4.16 -23.55 -0.98
CA THR A 135 -3.63 -24.90 -0.88
C THR A 135 -3.35 -25.28 0.57
N GLU A 136 -3.15 -26.59 0.86
CA GLU A 136 -2.75 -27.04 2.21
C GLU A 136 -1.40 -26.45 2.65
N GLU A 137 -0.48 -26.24 1.72
CA GLU A 137 0.82 -25.65 2.01
C GLU A 137 0.68 -24.15 2.37
N GLU A 138 -0.14 -23.39 1.67
CA GLU A 138 -0.42 -21.98 1.99
C GLU A 138 -1.12 -21.86 3.35
N VAL A 139 -2.10 -22.71 3.65
CA VAL A 139 -2.73 -22.76 4.96
C VAL A 139 -1.71 -23.04 6.08
N TYR A 140 -0.81 -24.01 5.87
CA TYR A 140 0.24 -24.31 6.84
C TYR A 140 1.15 -23.10 7.11
N TRP A 141 1.61 -22.42 6.06
CA TRP A 141 2.47 -21.25 6.21
C TRP A 141 1.74 -20.05 6.79
N THR A 142 0.50 -19.79 6.37
CA THR A 142 -0.32 -18.71 6.94
C THR A 142 -0.51 -18.90 8.45
N ASN A 143 -0.86 -20.10 8.91
CA ASN A 143 -0.99 -20.39 10.35
C ASN A 143 0.34 -20.15 11.09
N GLY A 144 1.47 -20.55 10.48
CA GLY A 144 2.80 -20.34 11.08
C GLY A 144 3.14 -18.85 11.23
N TYR A 145 2.91 -18.05 10.18
CA TYR A 145 3.17 -16.60 10.20
C TYR A 145 2.17 -15.82 11.05
N SER A 146 0.92 -16.28 11.13
CA SER A 146 -0.12 -15.63 11.95
C SER A 146 0.23 -15.51 13.42
N VAL A 147 1.09 -16.38 13.94
CA VAL A 147 1.59 -16.29 15.34
C VAL A 147 2.39 -14.99 15.53
N GLU A 148 3.40 -14.74 14.67
CA GLU A 148 4.19 -13.51 14.72
C GLU A 148 3.36 -12.28 14.38
N THR A 149 2.52 -12.38 13.34
CA THR A 149 1.65 -11.30 12.90
C THR A 149 0.67 -10.88 13.99
N SER A 150 0.10 -11.84 14.74
CA SER A 150 -0.79 -11.56 15.88
C SER A 150 -0.12 -10.69 16.94
N GLU A 151 1.17 -10.92 17.23
CA GLU A 151 1.93 -10.09 18.15
C GLU A 151 2.15 -8.67 17.61
N VAL A 152 2.47 -8.53 16.32
CA VAL A 152 2.69 -7.22 15.66
C VAL A 152 1.40 -6.42 15.58
N VAL A 153 0.30 -7.06 15.18
CA VAL A 153 -1.01 -6.41 15.01
C VAL A 153 -1.74 -6.24 16.36
N GLY A 154 -1.34 -7.01 17.39
CA GLY A 154 -1.97 -6.98 18.71
C GLY A 154 -3.35 -7.63 18.75
N ARG A 155 -3.63 -8.58 17.85
CA ARG A 155 -4.90 -9.29 17.72
C ARG A 155 -4.67 -10.78 17.53
N GLU A 156 -5.52 -11.60 18.13
CA GLU A 156 -5.52 -13.04 17.94
C GLU A 156 -6.33 -13.43 16.70
N THR A 157 -5.93 -14.51 16.06
CA THR A 157 -6.68 -15.17 14.99
C THR A 157 -6.76 -16.67 15.25
N LYS A 158 -7.58 -17.36 14.49
CA LYS A 158 -7.75 -18.82 14.57
C LYS A 158 -7.00 -19.49 13.43
N ASP A 159 -6.49 -20.69 13.70
CA ASP A 159 -5.88 -21.50 12.66
C ASP A 159 -6.89 -21.87 11.58
N LEU A 160 -6.46 -21.82 10.34
CA LEU A 160 -7.15 -22.32 9.17
C LEU A 160 -6.97 -23.85 9.07
N SER A 161 -7.87 -24.55 8.41
CA SER A 161 -7.80 -26.01 8.28
C SER A 161 -8.16 -26.48 6.88
N GLY A 162 -7.25 -27.25 6.27
CA GLY A 162 -7.43 -27.83 4.94
C GLY A 162 -7.38 -26.84 3.80
N ALA A 163 -7.19 -27.36 2.58
CA ALA A 163 -7.24 -26.56 1.36
C ALA A 163 -8.66 -26.12 1.01
N GLY A 164 -8.80 -25.04 0.27
CA GLY A 164 -10.05 -24.50 -0.24
C GLY A 164 -10.21 -23.01 0.01
N VAL A 165 -11.41 -22.51 -0.22
CA VAL A 165 -11.72 -21.08 -0.03
C VAL A 165 -11.90 -20.80 1.46
N HIS A 166 -11.09 -19.86 1.96
CA HIS A 166 -11.15 -19.35 3.33
C HIS A 166 -11.45 -17.86 3.31
N THR A 167 -12.35 -17.42 4.19
CA THR A 167 -12.53 -15.98 4.48
C THR A 167 -11.50 -15.60 5.54
N LEU A 168 -10.41 -14.95 5.10
CA LEU A 168 -9.32 -14.53 5.97
C LEU A 168 -9.70 -13.28 6.75
N ASP A 169 -9.40 -13.25 8.04
CA ASP A 169 -9.43 -12.03 8.84
C ASP A 169 -8.19 -11.15 8.57
N GLY A 170 -8.15 -9.96 9.20
CA GLY A 170 -7.07 -9.02 8.98
C GLY A 170 -5.68 -9.56 9.35
N VAL A 171 -5.56 -10.39 10.40
CA VAL A 171 -4.28 -10.98 10.79
C VAL A 171 -3.82 -11.99 9.76
N GLN A 172 -4.69 -12.90 9.36
CA GLN A 172 -4.40 -13.94 8.36
C GLN A 172 -4.05 -13.35 6.99
N ALA A 173 -4.73 -12.27 6.61
CA ALA A 173 -4.53 -11.62 5.31
C ALA A 173 -3.20 -10.88 5.17
N VAL A 174 -2.54 -10.51 6.29
CA VAL A 174 -1.24 -9.83 6.31
C VAL A 174 -0.12 -10.74 6.82
N SER A 175 -0.40 -12.00 7.06
CA SER A 175 0.56 -13.06 7.41
C SER A 175 1.10 -13.71 6.15
#